data_405a3e2b2c665351a60cc4f32861cf03
#
_entry.id   405a3e2b2c665351a60cc4f32861cf03
#
_cell.length_a   1.000
_cell.length_b   1.000
_cell.length_c   1.000
_cell.angle_alpha   90.00
_cell.angle_beta   90.00
_cell.angle_gamma   90.00
#
_symmetry.space_group_name_H-M   'P 1'
#
loop_
_entity.id
_entity.type
_entity.pdbx_description
1 polymer ?
#
loop_
_entity_poly.entity_id
_entity_poly.type
_entity_poly.pdbx_seq_one_letter_code
_entity_poly.pdbx_strand_id
1 'polypeptide(L)'
;GDLDPATSRHNLHHMRTVYLRLRWLADAGCIFLGHGLDNDFRMCNLTLPPSQVIDTVHLWSLAGQRKISLRFLAHYLLKINIQGETHDSIEDARIALALYNKYRSHVAAGTFSTTLDALYKYGWEVSWKLDGGVSA
;
A
#
# COMPACT_ATOMS: atom_id res chain seq x y z
N GLY A 1 -2.71 7.92 -27.09
CA GLY A 1 -2.11 6.80 -26.39
C GLY A 1 -0.64 7.01 -26.08
N ASP A 2 -0.07 6.05 -25.43
CA ASP A 2 1.33 6.13 -24.97
C ASP A 2 2.33 6.15 -26.14
N LEU A 3 1.87 5.80 -27.33
CA LEU A 3 2.69 5.82 -28.54
C LEU A 3 2.68 7.17 -29.25
N ASP A 4 1.84 8.12 -28.82
CA ASP A 4 1.85 9.47 -29.34
C ASP A 4 3.09 10.21 -28.82
N PRO A 5 3.96 10.74 -29.71
CA PRO A 5 5.17 11.44 -29.27
C PRO A 5 4.92 12.61 -28.34
N ALA A 6 3.84 13.36 -28.53
CA ALA A 6 3.50 14.50 -27.69
C ALA A 6 3.09 14.02 -26.28
N THR A 7 2.24 13.00 -26.20
CA THR A 7 1.81 12.40 -24.95
C THR A 7 2.97 11.75 -24.23
N SER A 8 3.85 11.04 -24.96
CA SER A 8 5.03 10.41 -24.37
C SER A 8 5.99 11.43 -23.75
N ARG A 9 6.21 12.57 -24.41
CA ARG A 9 7.06 13.63 -23.87
C ARG A 9 6.47 14.24 -22.60
N HIS A 10 5.15 14.48 -22.61
CA HIS A 10 4.46 15.02 -21.44
C HIS A 10 4.57 14.07 -20.25
N ASN A 11 4.30 12.79 -20.47
CA ASN A 11 4.39 11.76 -19.43
C ASN A 11 5.81 11.65 -18.88
N LEU A 12 6.82 11.68 -19.75
CA LEU A 12 8.22 11.61 -19.35
C LEU A 12 8.62 12.80 -18.49
N HIS A 13 8.20 14.01 -18.87
CA HIS A 13 8.46 15.23 -18.10
C HIS A 13 7.78 15.17 -16.74
N HIS A 14 6.54 14.72 -16.69
CA HIS A 14 5.80 14.60 -15.44
C HIS A 14 6.47 13.59 -14.49
N MET A 15 6.87 12.43 -15.00
CA MET A 15 7.59 11.43 -14.20
C MET A 15 8.92 11.95 -13.66
N ARG A 16 9.63 12.72 -14.46
CA ARG A 16 10.90 13.34 -14.04
C ARG A 16 10.67 14.32 -12.91
N THR A 17 9.64 15.13 -12.99
CA THR A 17 9.28 16.09 -11.94
C THR A 17 8.91 15.35 -10.65
N VAL A 18 8.12 14.30 -10.73
CA VAL A 18 7.74 13.47 -9.58
C VAL A 18 8.99 12.85 -8.94
N TYR A 19 9.89 12.29 -9.76
CA TYR A 19 11.13 11.70 -9.25
C TYR A 19 11.97 12.73 -8.48
N LEU A 20 12.14 13.93 -9.02
CA LEU A 20 12.94 14.95 -8.38
C LEU A 20 12.36 15.38 -7.03
N ARG A 21 11.03 15.48 -6.95
CA ARG A 21 10.35 15.79 -5.67
C ARG A 21 10.52 14.69 -4.64
N LEU A 22 10.34 13.44 -5.06
CA LEU A 22 10.52 12.30 -4.16
C LEU A 22 11.97 12.19 -3.70
N ARG A 23 12.93 12.40 -4.60
CA ARG A 23 14.36 12.38 -4.27
C ARG A 23 14.69 13.47 -3.25
N TRP A 24 14.13 14.67 -3.43
CA TRP A 24 14.33 15.77 -2.48
C TRP A 24 13.80 15.41 -1.09
N LEU A 25 12.59 14.84 -1.01
CA LEU A 25 12.01 14.41 0.25
C LEU A 25 12.84 13.30 0.91
N ALA A 26 13.33 12.36 0.12
CA ALA A 26 14.17 11.28 0.62
C ALA A 26 15.49 11.83 1.19
N ASP A 27 16.12 12.75 0.48
CA ASP A 27 17.37 13.38 0.93
C ASP A 27 17.15 14.24 2.17
N ALA A 28 15.95 14.79 2.35
CA ALA A 28 15.58 15.53 3.55
C ALA A 28 15.26 14.61 4.75
N GLY A 29 15.30 13.30 4.57
CA GLY A 29 15.07 12.33 5.64
C GLY A 29 13.62 11.96 5.87
N CYS A 30 12.72 12.26 4.94
CA CYS A 30 11.31 11.90 5.07
C CYS A 30 11.11 10.39 5.06
N ILE A 31 10.13 9.92 5.82
CA ILE A 31 9.70 8.52 5.82
C ILE A 31 8.48 8.41 4.92
N PHE A 32 8.54 7.47 3.98
CA PHE A 32 7.44 7.19 3.05
C PHE A 32 6.58 6.08 3.60
N LEU A 33 5.28 6.31 3.65
CA LEU A 33 4.31 5.34 4.13
C LEU A 33 3.27 5.07 3.04
N GLY A 34 2.98 3.81 2.78
CA GLY A 34 1.99 3.42 1.79
C GLY A 34 1.76 1.93 1.79
N HIS A 35 1.10 1.46 0.73
CA HIS A 35 0.78 0.04 0.55
C HIS A 35 1.24 -0.41 -0.84
N GLY A 36 2.23 -1.31 -0.88
CA GLY A 36 2.78 -1.79 -2.14
C GLY A 36 3.70 -0.77 -2.82
N LEU A 37 4.54 -0.10 -2.05
CA LEU A 37 5.40 0.99 -2.55
C LEU A 37 6.54 0.51 -3.43
N ASP A 38 6.95 -0.76 -3.34
CA ASP A 38 8.10 -1.27 -4.08
C ASP A 38 7.98 -1.03 -5.58
N ASN A 39 6.79 -1.28 -6.14
CA ASN A 39 6.55 -1.07 -7.56
C ASN A 39 6.59 0.42 -7.93
N ASP A 40 6.00 1.26 -7.09
CA ASP A 40 5.98 2.72 -7.33
C ASP A 40 7.40 3.28 -7.32
N PHE A 41 8.23 2.87 -6.37
CA PHE A 41 9.62 3.32 -6.29
C PHE A 41 10.42 2.81 -7.49
N ARG A 42 10.19 1.58 -7.92
CA ARG A 42 10.86 1.01 -9.09
C ARG A 42 10.50 1.80 -10.36
N MET A 43 9.23 2.15 -10.53
CA MET A 43 8.78 2.94 -11.68
C MET A 43 9.42 4.32 -11.70
N CYS A 44 9.65 4.91 -10.53
CA CYS A 44 10.33 6.21 -10.40
C CYS A 44 11.85 6.08 -10.37
N ASN A 45 12.38 4.86 -10.49
CA ASN A 45 13.81 4.58 -10.39
C ASN A 45 14.42 5.12 -9.08
N LEU A 46 13.67 4.96 -7.99
CA LEU A 46 14.04 5.47 -6.68
C LEU A 46 14.38 4.31 -5.76
N THR A 47 15.57 4.37 -5.15
CA THR A 47 16.00 3.41 -4.15
C THR A 47 16.13 4.11 -2.81
N LEU A 48 15.46 3.58 -1.79
CA LEU A 48 15.44 4.15 -0.44
C LEU A 48 15.92 3.12 0.57
N PRO A 49 16.61 3.58 1.64
CA PRO A 49 16.95 2.68 2.74
C PRO A 49 15.68 2.21 3.46
N PRO A 50 15.67 1.00 4.02
CA PRO A 50 14.50 0.48 4.73
C PRO A 50 14.01 1.38 5.86
N SER A 51 14.91 2.15 6.47
CA SER A 51 14.57 3.08 7.56
C SER A 51 13.67 4.24 7.11
N GLN A 52 13.57 4.48 5.81
CA GLN A 52 12.75 5.55 5.26
C GLN A 52 11.46 5.03 4.61
N VAL A 53 11.16 3.75 4.73
CA VAL A 53 9.97 3.16 4.10
C VAL A 53 9.16 2.38 5.13
N ILE A 54 7.87 2.72 5.21
CA ILE A 54 6.89 1.93 5.97
C ILE A 54 5.87 1.45 4.95
N ASP A 55 5.86 0.15 4.68
CA ASP A 55 4.95 -0.43 3.69
C ASP A 55 4.00 -1.38 4.39
N THR A 56 2.72 -1.01 4.42
CA THR A 56 1.70 -1.79 5.12
C THR A 56 1.46 -3.16 4.51
N VAL A 57 1.81 -3.38 3.24
CA VAL A 57 1.72 -4.72 2.65
C VAL A 57 2.68 -5.69 3.33
N HIS A 58 3.82 -5.22 3.79
CA HIS A 58 4.79 -6.05 4.50
C HIS A 58 4.49 -6.15 6.00
N LEU A 59 3.94 -5.09 6.61
CA LEU A 59 3.56 -5.11 8.03
C LEU A 59 2.45 -6.12 8.29
N TRP A 60 1.44 -6.18 7.42
CA TRP A 60 0.29 -7.06 7.54
C TRP A 60 0.45 -8.29 6.67
N SER A 61 1.57 -8.99 6.81
CA SER A 61 1.82 -10.22 6.06
C SER A 61 2.51 -11.26 6.90
N LEU A 62 2.21 -12.53 6.62
CA LEU A 62 2.92 -13.69 7.15
C LEU A 62 3.96 -14.14 6.14
N ALA A 63 5.15 -14.47 6.63
CA ALA A 63 6.25 -14.92 5.76
C ALA A 63 5.82 -16.17 4.97
N GLY A 64 6.11 -16.14 3.66
CA GLY A 64 5.76 -17.25 2.78
C GLY A 64 4.29 -17.34 2.41
N GLN A 65 3.46 -16.42 2.91
CA GLN A 65 2.04 -16.37 2.61
C GLN A 65 1.74 -15.29 1.58
N ARG A 66 0.52 -15.33 1.05
CA ARG A 66 0.02 -14.34 0.11
C ARG A 66 0.07 -12.93 0.70
N LYS A 67 0.45 -11.94 -0.10
CA LYS A 67 0.32 -10.53 0.27
C LYS A 67 -1.13 -10.11 0.16
N ILE A 68 -1.58 -9.31 1.12
CA ILE A 68 -2.98 -8.92 1.22
C ILE A 68 -3.18 -7.53 0.62
N SER A 69 -4.24 -7.36 -0.17
CA SER A 69 -4.55 -6.09 -0.80
C SER A 69 -4.96 -5.03 0.23
N LEU A 70 -4.78 -3.77 -0.13
CA LEU A 70 -5.23 -2.64 0.67
C LEU A 70 -6.75 -2.73 0.92
N ARG A 71 -7.49 -3.10 -0.11
CA ARG A 71 -8.95 -3.22 -0.04
C ARG A 71 -9.39 -4.26 0.99
N PHE A 72 -8.75 -5.43 1.00
CA PHE A 72 -9.09 -6.48 1.95
C PHE A 72 -8.74 -6.08 3.38
N LEU A 73 -7.56 -5.50 3.58
CA LEU A 73 -7.15 -5.02 4.90
C LEU A 73 -8.09 -3.92 5.43
N ALA A 74 -8.47 -2.99 4.58
CA ALA A 74 -9.41 -1.93 4.96
C ALA A 74 -10.76 -2.52 5.37
N HIS A 75 -11.26 -3.49 4.63
CA HIS A 75 -12.51 -4.16 4.94
C HIS A 75 -12.45 -4.89 6.29
N TYR A 76 -11.42 -5.71 6.46
CA TYR A 76 -11.31 -6.55 7.66
C TYR A 76 -10.95 -5.74 8.92
N LEU A 77 -9.94 -4.89 8.83
CA LEU A 77 -9.38 -4.21 9.99
C LEU A 77 -10.06 -2.89 10.31
N LEU A 78 -10.48 -2.15 9.30
CA LEU A 78 -11.04 -0.81 9.47
C LEU A 78 -12.55 -0.77 9.25
N LYS A 79 -13.13 -1.86 8.77
CA LYS A 79 -14.56 -1.94 8.42
C LYS A 79 -14.95 -0.89 7.37
N ILE A 80 -14.03 -0.57 6.49
CA ILE A 80 -14.23 0.37 5.38
C ILE A 80 -14.43 -0.43 4.09
N ASN A 81 -15.47 -0.09 3.34
CA ASN A 81 -15.74 -0.71 2.05
C ASN A 81 -15.28 0.21 0.94
N ILE A 82 -14.13 -0.10 0.33
CA ILE A 82 -13.62 0.67 -0.79
C ILE A 82 -14.39 0.25 -2.03
N GLN A 83 -15.18 1.18 -2.59
CA GLN A 83 -15.98 0.92 -3.78
C GLN A 83 -15.33 1.54 -5.02
N GLY A 84 -15.55 0.87 -6.16
CA GLY A 84 -15.09 1.34 -7.44
C GLY A 84 -13.72 0.82 -7.85
N GLU A 85 -13.45 0.92 -9.16
CA GLU A 85 -12.18 0.49 -9.76
C GLU A 85 -11.16 1.62 -9.82
N THR A 86 -11.59 2.86 -9.62
CA THR A 86 -10.72 4.03 -9.61
C THR A 86 -10.05 4.17 -8.25
N HIS A 87 -8.72 4.16 -8.27
CA HIS A 87 -7.93 4.36 -7.08
C HIS A 87 -7.74 5.86 -6.84
N ASP A 88 -8.25 6.36 -5.72
CA ASP A 88 -7.94 7.70 -5.26
C ASP A 88 -6.67 7.62 -4.39
N SER A 89 -5.60 8.21 -4.86
CA SER A 89 -4.29 8.18 -4.19
C SER A 89 -4.35 8.76 -2.77
N ILE A 90 -5.18 9.77 -2.57
CA ILE A 90 -5.32 10.40 -1.24
C ILE A 90 -6.05 9.46 -0.30
N GLU A 91 -7.12 8.83 -0.77
CA GLU A 91 -7.87 7.84 0.01
C GLU A 91 -6.98 6.65 0.38
N ASP A 92 -6.23 6.12 -0.59
CA ASP A 92 -5.32 5.00 -0.38
C ASP A 92 -4.26 5.35 0.66
N ALA A 93 -3.72 6.57 0.62
CA ALA A 93 -2.73 7.02 1.59
C ALA A 93 -3.31 7.13 3.00
N ARG A 94 -4.53 7.62 3.12
CA ARG A 94 -5.23 7.71 4.41
C ARG A 94 -5.49 6.33 5.00
N ILE A 95 -5.90 5.39 4.16
CA ILE A 95 -6.15 4.01 4.58
C ILE A 95 -4.84 3.35 5.03
N ALA A 96 -3.76 3.53 4.28
CA ALA A 96 -2.45 3.00 4.66
C ALA A 96 -2.00 3.56 6.01
N LEU A 97 -2.19 4.85 6.25
CA LEU A 97 -1.87 5.46 7.55
C LEU A 97 -2.70 4.84 8.68
N ALA A 98 -4.01 4.65 8.45
CA ALA A 98 -4.88 4.02 9.44
C ALA A 98 -4.44 2.58 9.73
N LEU A 99 -4.03 1.83 8.72
CA LEU A 99 -3.52 0.47 8.87
C LEU A 99 -2.20 0.45 9.66
N TYR A 100 -1.33 1.41 9.44
CA TYR A 100 -0.11 1.55 10.22
C TYR A 100 -0.41 1.83 11.69
N ASN A 101 -1.38 2.70 11.96
CA ASN A 101 -1.79 2.98 13.34
C ASN A 101 -2.41 1.76 14.00
N LYS A 102 -3.19 0.96 13.27
CA LYS A 102 -3.71 -0.31 13.77
C LYS A 102 -2.59 -1.28 14.11
N TYR A 103 -1.59 -1.37 13.24
CA TYR A 103 -0.41 -2.21 13.48
C TYR A 103 0.27 -1.82 14.80
N ARG A 104 0.53 -0.52 14.97
CA ARG A 104 1.18 -0.03 16.19
C ARG A 104 0.36 -0.34 17.44
N SER A 105 -0.95 -0.16 17.38
CA SER A 105 -1.85 -0.44 18.49
C SER A 105 -1.82 -1.92 18.88
N HIS A 106 -1.86 -2.82 17.91
CA HIS A 106 -1.84 -4.25 18.16
C HIS A 106 -0.48 -4.71 18.69
N VAL A 107 0.62 -4.15 18.18
CA VAL A 107 1.96 -4.46 18.69
C VAL A 107 2.07 -4.03 20.15
N ALA A 108 1.64 -2.83 20.48
CA ALA A 108 1.68 -2.31 21.85
C ALA A 108 0.82 -3.13 22.82
N ALA A 109 -0.32 -3.64 22.33
CA ALA A 109 -1.22 -4.46 23.15
C ALA A 109 -0.81 -5.94 23.21
N GLY A 110 0.17 -6.35 22.42
CA GLY A 110 0.59 -7.75 22.32
C GLY A 110 -0.39 -8.65 21.57
N THR A 111 -1.26 -8.07 20.75
CA THR A 111 -2.32 -8.79 20.02
C THR A 111 -2.06 -8.91 18.52
N PHE A 112 -0.92 -8.43 18.03
CA PHE A 112 -0.66 -8.38 16.60
C PHE A 112 -0.61 -9.77 15.96
N SER A 113 0.13 -10.69 16.56
CA SER A 113 0.30 -12.04 16.02
C SER A 113 -1.04 -12.77 15.93
N THR A 114 -1.85 -12.69 16.98
CA THR A 114 -3.18 -13.30 17.02
C THR A 114 -4.10 -12.69 15.96
N THR A 115 -4.06 -11.37 15.83
CA THR A 115 -4.88 -10.65 14.85
C THR A 115 -4.48 -11.02 13.43
N LEU A 116 -3.18 -11.10 13.16
CA LEU A 116 -2.67 -11.46 11.83
C LEU A 116 -3.06 -12.90 11.46
N ASP A 117 -2.96 -13.83 12.39
CA ASP A 117 -3.36 -15.21 12.16
C ASP A 117 -4.88 -15.30 11.86
N ALA A 118 -5.69 -14.59 12.60
CA ALA A 118 -7.13 -14.54 12.38
C ALA A 118 -7.49 -13.91 11.04
N LEU A 119 -6.76 -12.89 10.63
CA LEU A 119 -6.93 -12.22 9.34
C LEU A 119 -6.68 -13.20 8.18
N TYR A 120 -5.58 -13.95 8.24
CA TYR A 120 -5.27 -14.95 7.20
C TYR A 120 -6.30 -16.08 7.19
N LYS A 121 -6.71 -16.55 8.37
CA LYS A 121 -7.74 -17.59 8.47
C LYS A 121 -9.04 -17.13 7.81
N TYR A 122 -9.48 -15.93 8.12
CA TYR A 122 -10.68 -15.36 7.50
C TYR A 122 -10.51 -15.22 5.99
N GLY A 123 -9.35 -14.72 5.54
CA GLY A 123 -9.07 -14.55 4.13
C GLY A 123 -9.20 -15.87 3.35
N TRP A 124 -8.63 -16.94 3.86
CA TRP A 124 -8.74 -18.25 3.22
C TRP A 124 -10.16 -18.82 3.28
N GLU A 125 -10.91 -18.54 4.35
CA GLU A 125 -12.30 -18.98 4.48
C GLU A 125 -13.20 -18.36 3.41
N VAL A 126 -12.97 -17.10 3.07
CA VAL A 126 -13.76 -16.38 2.05
C VAL A 126 -13.09 -16.38 0.68
N SER A 127 -11.99 -17.13 0.52
CA SER A 127 -11.18 -17.18 -0.70
C SER A 127 -10.72 -15.79 -1.15
N TRP A 128 -10.43 -14.93 -0.20
CA TRP A 128 -9.97 -13.56 -0.43
C TRP A 128 -10.94 -12.71 -1.25
N LYS A 129 -12.23 -13.04 -1.15
CA LYS A 129 -13.29 -12.30 -1.83
C LYS A 129 -14.07 -11.46 -0.83
N LEU A 130 -14.41 -10.25 -1.24
CA LEU A 130 -15.25 -9.36 -0.47
C LEU A 130 -16.72 -9.52 -0.87
N ASP A 131 -17.63 -8.86 -0.14
CA ASP A 131 -19.06 -8.90 -0.45
C ASP A 131 -19.29 -8.54 -1.92
N GLY A 132 -20.17 -9.29 -2.60
CA GLY A 132 -20.41 -9.16 -4.02
C GLY A 132 -19.50 -9.98 -4.91
N GLY A 133 -18.63 -10.85 -4.32
CA GLY A 133 -17.77 -11.75 -5.08
C GLY A 133 -16.56 -11.11 -5.73
N VAL A 134 -16.22 -9.89 -5.35
CA VAL A 134 -15.05 -9.17 -5.90
C VAL A 134 -13.79 -9.67 -5.21
N SER A 135 -12.80 -10.07 -6.02
CA SER A 135 -11.49 -10.48 -5.50
C SER A 135 -10.77 -9.29 -4.86
N ALA A 136 -10.20 -9.55 -3.73
CA ALA A 136 -9.40 -8.56 -3.04
C ALA A 136 -7.98 -8.51 -3.59
#